data_b7654f5d3339f678e7162ab4b04f4410
#
_entry.id   b7654f5d3339f678e7162ab4b04f4410
#
_cell.length_a   1.000
_cell.length_b   1.000
_cell.length_c   1.000
_cell.angle_alpha   90.00
_cell.angle_beta   90.00
_cell.angle_gamma   90.00
#
_symmetry.space_group_name_H-M   'P 1'
#
loop_
_entity.id
_entity.type
_entity.pdbx_description
1 polymer ?
#
loop_
_entity_poly.entity_id
_entity_poly.type
_entity_poly.pdbx_seq_one_letter_code
_entity_poly.pdbx_strand_id
1 'polypeptide(L)'
;MDGRFQAAEPIPGIAYQAFVIGLQAISRRGLAEKEELEHFSHQVQQFAQKMDGVVHTSDVAEFLKIAQPLDELCARVDQTIAIHLVSRATVLGTEVRNTLQKLGFVLLNDGTFALYDAHGDPKYVIAALDGSAFTEALLSSQPYKGFSMLFDLTRVPHAEESFNEFMTLAVRLSGELGLDLVDNQVQQLSTEWLKEVRTYVGARQAEMLKI
;
A
#
# COMPACT_ATOMS: atom_id res chain seq x y z
N MET A 1 -5.53 37.22 -10.64
CA MET A 1 -5.84 35.76 -10.62
C MET A 1 -4.51 35.09 -10.33
N ASP A 2 -4.39 34.42 -9.21
CA ASP A 2 -3.11 33.85 -8.74
C ASP A 2 -2.85 32.43 -9.25
N GLY A 3 -3.61 31.96 -10.25
CA GLY A 3 -3.33 30.70 -10.98
C GLY A 3 -3.28 29.43 -10.12
N ARG A 4 -3.81 29.46 -8.91
CA ARG A 4 -3.80 28.30 -8.00
C ARG A 4 -5.10 27.51 -8.15
N PHE A 5 -4.96 26.20 -8.33
CA PHE A 5 -6.08 25.27 -8.22
C PHE A 5 -6.43 25.07 -6.75
N GLN A 6 -7.72 25.10 -6.45
CA GLN A 6 -8.27 24.78 -5.13
C GLN A 6 -9.41 23.80 -5.28
N ALA A 7 -9.76 23.06 -4.22
CA ALA A 7 -10.92 22.20 -4.23
C ALA A 7 -12.18 22.98 -4.57
N ALA A 8 -13.03 22.44 -5.44
CA ALA A 8 -14.33 23.03 -5.76
C ALA A 8 -15.30 22.74 -4.60
N GLU A 9 -15.58 23.75 -3.80
CA GLU A 9 -16.52 23.65 -2.68
C GLU A 9 -17.79 24.40 -3.02
N PRO A 10 -19.00 23.93 -2.62
CA PRO A 10 -20.26 24.59 -2.87
C PRO A 10 -20.47 25.76 -1.89
N ILE A 11 -19.63 26.80 -1.99
CA ILE A 11 -19.70 27.98 -1.14
C ILE A 11 -20.67 28.98 -1.79
N PRO A 12 -21.76 29.41 -1.11
CA PRO A 12 -22.70 30.38 -1.63
C PRO A 12 -21.99 31.70 -2.02
N GLY A 13 -22.26 32.19 -3.22
CA GLY A 13 -21.72 33.44 -3.73
C GLY A 13 -20.34 33.34 -4.42
N ILE A 14 -19.73 32.17 -4.48
CA ILE A 14 -18.52 31.93 -5.26
C ILE A 14 -18.90 31.38 -6.64
N ALA A 15 -18.42 32.05 -7.69
CA ALA A 15 -18.51 31.58 -9.07
C ALA A 15 -17.15 31.10 -9.55
N TYR A 16 -17.09 29.87 -10.08
CA TYR A 16 -15.89 29.31 -10.68
C TYR A 16 -15.88 29.58 -12.18
N GLN A 17 -14.75 30.01 -12.73
CA GLN A 17 -14.58 30.28 -14.17
C GLN A 17 -14.09 29.05 -14.94
N ALA A 18 -13.38 28.15 -14.27
CA ALA A 18 -12.85 26.93 -14.85
C ALA A 18 -12.77 25.81 -13.80
N PHE A 19 -12.86 24.57 -14.26
CA PHE A 19 -12.67 23.36 -13.46
C PHE A 19 -11.60 22.49 -14.08
N VAL A 20 -10.80 21.83 -13.26
CA VAL A 20 -9.99 20.68 -13.63
C VAL A 20 -10.58 19.46 -12.95
N ILE A 21 -10.99 18.48 -13.75
CA ILE A 21 -11.57 17.23 -13.26
C ILE A 21 -10.55 16.13 -13.61
N GLY A 22 -10.01 15.46 -12.58
CA GLY A 22 -9.04 14.38 -12.74
C GLY A 22 -9.63 13.03 -12.39
N LEU A 23 -9.29 12.00 -13.17
CA LEU A 23 -9.52 10.61 -12.85
C LEU A 23 -8.18 9.94 -12.58
N GLN A 24 -8.08 9.22 -11.45
CA GLN A 24 -6.92 8.34 -11.20
C GLN A 24 -7.06 7.09 -12.07
N ALA A 25 -6.35 7.08 -13.20
CA ALA A 25 -6.49 6.02 -14.18
C ALA A 25 -5.62 4.79 -13.87
N ILE A 26 -4.53 4.93 -13.10
CA ILE A 26 -3.66 3.81 -12.70
C ILE A 26 -3.73 3.65 -11.18
N SER A 27 -3.95 2.42 -10.73
CA SER A 27 -4.00 2.06 -9.31
C SER A 27 -3.34 0.69 -9.10
N ARG A 28 -3.26 0.20 -7.86
CA ARG A 28 -2.83 -1.19 -7.56
C ARG A 28 -3.74 -2.27 -8.18
N ARG A 29 -4.92 -1.91 -8.66
CA ARG A 29 -5.83 -2.81 -9.39
C ARG A 29 -5.53 -2.85 -10.88
N GLY A 30 -4.57 -2.05 -11.34
CA GLY A 30 -4.20 -1.87 -12.72
C GLY A 30 -4.73 -0.57 -13.33
N LEU A 31 -4.55 -0.46 -14.64
CA LEU A 31 -5.02 0.64 -15.46
C LEU A 31 -6.54 0.54 -15.67
N ALA A 32 -7.22 1.68 -15.60
CA ALA A 32 -8.65 1.79 -15.93
C ALA A 32 -8.91 1.31 -17.37
N GLU A 33 -10.00 0.60 -17.57
CA GLU A 33 -10.36 0.09 -18.89
C GLU A 33 -10.74 1.22 -19.87
N LYS A 34 -10.58 0.96 -21.17
CA LYS A 34 -10.84 1.96 -22.20
C LYS A 34 -12.26 2.51 -22.11
N GLU A 35 -13.22 1.65 -21.85
CA GLU A 35 -14.64 1.98 -21.71
C GLU A 35 -14.90 2.90 -20.52
N GLU A 36 -14.17 2.71 -19.42
CA GLU A 36 -14.26 3.57 -18.24
C GLU A 36 -13.71 4.98 -18.53
N LEU A 37 -12.59 5.06 -19.24
CA LEU A 37 -11.97 6.32 -19.66
C LEU A 37 -12.85 7.08 -20.66
N GLU A 38 -13.44 6.39 -21.63
CA GLU A 38 -14.38 6.95 -22.59
C GLU A 38 -15.65 7.45 -21.89
N HIS A 39 -16.18 6.67 -20.93
CA HIS A 39 -17.32 7.06 -20.14
C HIS A 39 -17.05 8.31 -19.31
N PHE A 40 -15.90 8.37 -18.64
CA PHE A 40 -15.46 9.57 -17.90
C PHE A 40 -15.38 10.78 -18.82
N SER A 41 -14.72 10.66 -19.98
CA SER A 41 -14.61 11.74 -20.96
C SER A 41 -15.97 12.24 -21.41
N HIS A 42 -16.91 11.33 -21.66
CA HIS A 42 -18.29 11.67 -22.04
C HIS A 42 -19.04 12.39 -20.91
N GLN A 43 -18.89 11.94 -19.66
CA GLN A 43 -19.51 12.62 -18.51
C GLN A 43 -18.99 14.05 -18.33
N VAL A 44 -17.65 14.26 -18.52
CA VAL A 44 -17.05 15.59 -18.45
C VAL A 44 -17.57 16.49 -19.57
N GLN A 45 -17.72 15.96 -20.79
CA GLN A 45 -18.33 16.69 -21.92
C GLN A 45 -19.79 17.09 -21.65
N GLN A 46 -20.59 16.16 -21.14
CA GLN A 46 -21.97 16.46 -20.77
C GLN A 46 -22.09 17.52 -19.66
N PHE A 47 -21.18 17.46 -18.68
CA PHE A 47 -21.11 18.47 -17.63
C PHE A 47 -20.79 19.84 -18.22
N ALA A 48 -19.80 19.95 -19.09
CA ALA A 48 -19.43 21.19 -19.73
C ALA A 48 -20.59 21.78 -20.56
N GLN A 49 -21.28 20.94 -21.33
CA GLN A 49 -22.46 21.36 -22.11
C GLN A 49 -23.59 21.93 -21.22
N LYS A 50 -23.85 21.32 -20.05
CA LYS A 50 -24.87 21.83 -19.10
C LYS A 50 -24.48 23.18 -18.51
N MET A 51 -23.20 23.53 -18.52
CA MET A 51 -22.67 24.77 -17.97
C MET A 51 -22.32 25.81 -19.04
N ASP A 52 -22.74 25.58 -20.30
CA ASP A 52 -22.33 26.40 -21.46
C ASP A 52 -20.80 26.60 -21.55
N GLY A 53 -20.05 25.57 -21.10
CA GLY A 53 -18.59 25.59 -21.02
C GLY A 53 -17.91 24.90 -22.19
N VAL A 54 -16.66 25.24 -22.40
CA VAL A 54 -15.75 24.53 -23.32
C VAL A 54 -14.93 23.54 -22.53
N VAL A 55 -14.76 22.32 -23.07
CA VAL A 55 -13.97 21.27 -22.43
C VAL A 55 -12.78 20.89 -23.30
N HIS A 56 -11.66 20.64 -22.65
CA HIS A 56 -10.48 20.03 -23.26
C HIS A 56 -10.22 18.69 -22.57
N THR A 57 -10.34 17.60 -23.31
CA THR A 57 -10.04 16.24 -22.84
C THR A 57 -8.89 15.67 -23.64
N SER A 58 -8.08 14.81 -23.01
CA SER A 58 -7.08 14.01 -23.73
C SER A 58 -7.75 12.96 -24.60
N ASP A 59 -7.15 12.63 -25.74
CA ASP A 59 -7.57 11.47 -26.52
C ASP A 59 -7.27 10.18 -25.75
N VAL A 60 -8.29 9.32 -25.58
CA VAL A 60 -8.17 8.11 -24.76
C VAL A 60 -7.17 7.12 -25.36
N ALA A 61 -7.10 7.00 -26.69
CA ALA A 61 -6.18 6.07 -27.33
C ALA A 61 -4.71 6.54 -27.22
N GLU A 62 -4.46 7.84 -27.30
CA GLU A 62 -3.13 8.40 -27.06
C GLU A 62 -2.72 8.29 -25.61
N PHE A 63 -3.64 8.55 -24.68
CA PHE A 63 -3.41 8.36 -23.25
C PHE A 63 -3.03 6.91 -22.94
N LEU A 64 -3.75 5.92 -23.45
CA LEU A 64 -3.47 4.51 -23.23
C LEU A 64 -2.10 4.08 -23.74
N LYS A 65 -1.59 4.64 -24.85
CA LYS A 65 -0.24 4.35 -25.33
C LYS A 65 0.86 4.72 -24.33
N ILE A 66 0.61 5.75 -23.53
CA ILE A 66 1.55 6.22 -22.50
C ILE A 66 1.30 5.48 -21.18
N ALA A 67 0.03 5.25 -20.83
CA ALA A 67 -0.38 4.68 -19.57
C ALA A 67 -0.10 3.18 -19.46
N GLN A 68 -0.26 2.39 -20.53
CA GLN A 68 -0.01 0.94 -20.52
C GLN A 68 1.41 0.56 -20.14
N PRO A 69 2.48 1.11 -20.74
CA PRO A 69 3.84 0.82 -20.31
C PRO A 69 4.11 1.22 -18.86
N LEU A 70 3.49 2.30 -18.38
CA LEU A 70 3.61 2.75 -16.99
C LEU A 70 2.90 1.80 -16.02
N ASP A 71 1.71 1.33 -16.36
CA ASP A 71 0.97 0.34 -15.57
C ASP A 71 1.73 -0.99 -15.47
N GLU A 72 2.26 -1.50 -16.60
CA GLU A 72 3.10 -2.71 -16.62
C GLU A 72 4.34 -2.55 -15.75
N LEU A 73 4.94 -1.36 -15.73
CA LEU A 73 6.09 -1.06 -14.90
C LEU A 73 5.70 -1.00 -13.42
N CYS A 74 4.61 -0.30 -13.08
CA CYS A 74 4.07 -0.26 -11.73
C CYS A 74 3.75 -1.67 -11.22
N ALA A 75 3.11 -2.52 -12.02
CA ALA A 75 2.80 -3.89 -11.66
C ALA A 75 4.04 -4.75 -11.36
N ARG A 76 5.16 -4.47 -12.04
CA ARG A 76 6.44 -5.16 -11.78
C ARG A 76 7.12 -4.72 -10.50
N VAL A 77 7.00 -3.45 -10.12
CA VAL A 77 7.74 -2.85 -8.99
C VAL A 77 6.88 -2.68 -7.74
N ASP A 78 5.55 -2.57 -7.87
CA ASP A 78 4.61 -2.47 -6.75
C ASP A 78 4.38 -3.85 -6.14
N GLN A 79 5.40 -4.36 -5.46
CA GLN A 79 5.35 -5.67 -4.84
C GLN A 79 5.46 -5.58 -3.33
N THR A 80 4.56 -6.27 -2.67
CA THR A 80 4.59 -6.47 -1.23
C THR A 80 5.12 -7.86 -0.92
N ILE A 81 6.20 -7.95 -0.16
CA ILE A 81 6.73 -9.20 0.35
C ILE A 81 6.04 -9.45 1.70
N ALA A 82 5.43 -10.61 1.83
CA ALA A 82 4.83 -11.06 3.08
C ALA A 82 5.67 -12.16 3.71
N ILE A 83 5.91 -12.07 5.01
CA ILE A 83 6.36 -13.18 5.85
C ILE A 83 5.32 -13.41 6.94
N HIS A 84 5.19 -14.66 7.36
CA HIS A 84 4.19 -15.02 8.35
C HIS A 84 4.89 -15.48 9.64
N LEU A 85 4.40 -14.97 10.77
CA LEU A 85 4.76 -15.42 12.12
C LEU A 85 3.62 -16.29 12.63
N VAL A 86 3.86 -17.59 12.74
CA VAL A 86 2.82 -18.59 13.00
C VAL A 86 3.08 -19.29 14.33
N SER A 87 2.05 -19.42 15.15
CA SER A 87 2.12 -20.16 16.40
C SER A 87 1.76 -21.63 16.20
N ARG A 88 2.51 -22.52 16.83
CA ARG A 88 2.14 -23.94 16.93
C ARG A 88 0.90 -24.18 17.78
N ALA A 89 0.63 -23.26 18.70
CA ALA A 89 -0.58 -23.25 19.53
C ALA A 89 -1.41 -22.01 19.24
N THR A 90 -1.44 -21.08 20.16
CA THR A 90 -2.03 -19.73 20.01
C THR A 90 -1.24 -18.75 20.88
N VAL A 91 -1.27 -17.47 20.51
CA VAL A 91 -0.73 -16.37 21.29
C VAL A 91 -1.88 -15.44 21.70
N LEU A 92 -1.85 -14.93 22.91
CA LEU A 92 -2.89 -14.03 23.41
C LEU A 92 -2.85 -12.69 22.66
N GLY A 93 -3.99 -12.18 22.25
CA GLY A 93 -4.07 -10.88 21.57
C GLY A 93 -3.47 -9.74 22.38
N THR A 94 -3.58 -9.79 23.72
CA THR A 94 -2.94 -8.82 24.61
C THR A 94 -1.41 -8.88 24.56
N GLU A 95 -0.83 -10.08 24.40
CA GLU A 95 0.62 -10.24 24.26
C GLU A 95 1.07 -9.70 22.90
N VAL A 96 0.33 -10.04 21.82
CA VAL A 96 0.60 -9.49 20.47
C VAL A 96 0.59 -7.97 20.52
N ARG A 97 -0.49 -7.35 21.05
CA ARG A 97 -0.60 -5.90 21.16
C ARG A 97 0.57 -5.29 21.94
N ASN A 98 0.83 -5.79 23.14
CA ASN A 98 1.85 -5.22 24.01
C ASN A 98 3.25 -5.31 23.38
N THR A 99 3.57 -6.43 22.74
CA THR A 99 4.84 -6.62 22.06
C THR A 99 4.98 -5.69 20.86
N LEU A 100 3.94 -5.57 20.03
CA LEU A 100 3.96 -4.67 18.88
C LEU A 100 4.08 -3.20 19.30
N GLN A 101 3.30 -2.76 20.29
CA GLN A 101 3.37 -1.40 20.80
C GLN A 101 4.74 -1.07 21.44
N LYS A 102 5.35 -2.01 22.15
CA LYS A 102 6.72 -1.87 22.71
C LYS A 102 7.78 -1.69 21.60
N LEU A 103 7.54 -2.26 20.42
CA LEU A 103 8.39 -2.10 19.25
C LEU A 103 8.05 -0.87 18.40
N GLY A 104 7.10 -0.05 18.82
CA GLY A 104 6.73 1.19 18.14
C GLY A 104 5.63 1.05 17.10
N PHE A 105 5.02 -0.12 16.95
CA PHE A 105 3.87 -0.28 16.06
C PHE A 105 2.62 0.37 16.66
N VAL A 106 1.82 1.01 15.81
CA VAL A 106 0.57 1.68 16.14
C VAL A 106 -0.59 0.94 15.48
N LEU A 107 -1.65 0.65 16.25
CA LEU A 107 -2.89 0.09 15.70
C LEU A 107 -3.64 1.15 14.91
N LEU A 108 -3.97 0.86 13.66
CA LEU A 108 -4.68 1.74 12.75
C LEU A 108 -6.19 1.45 12.72
N ASN A 109 -6.95 2.41 12.17
CA ASN A 109 -8.41 2.29 12.06
C ASN A 109 -8.85 1.21 11.05
N ASP A 110 -7.97 0.81 10.13
CA ASP A 110 -8.22 -0.28 9.18
C ASP A 110 -7.99 -1.67 9.78
N GLY A 111 -7.57 -1.73 11.04
CA GLY A 111 -7.32 -2.97 11.75
C GLY A 111 -5.98 -3.61 11.45
N THR A 112 -5.01 -2.85 11.00
CA THR A 112 -3.61 -3.27 10.88
C THR A 112 -2.74 -2.56 11.94
N PHE A 113 -1.53 -3.06 12.18
CA PHE A 113 -0.50 -2.30 12.88
C PHE A 113 0.52 -1.76 11.90
N ALA A 114 0.96 -0.52 12.09
CA ALA A 114 2.00 0.08 11.27
C ALA A 114 3.17 0.59 12.12
N LEU A 115 4.39 0.37 11.63
CA LEU A 115 5.59 1.03 12.10
C LEU A 115 5.92 2.17 11.13
N TYR A 116 6.07 3.37 11.66
CA TYR A 116 6.34 4.57 10.87
C TYR A 116 7.83 4.86 10.76
N ASP A 117 8.21 5.48 9.67
CA ASP A 117 9.55 6.02 9.50
C ASP A 117 9.71 7.41 10.16
N ALA A 118 10.89 8.03 10.00
CA ALA A 118 11.17 9.36 10.55
C ALA A 118 10.36 10.49 9.89
N HIS A 119 9.76 10.26 8.72
CA HIS A 119 8.93 11.21 7.98
C HIS A 119 7.44 11.08 8.33
N GLY A 120 7.06 10.03 9.05
CA GLY A 120 5.68 9.74 9.43
C GLY A 120 4.93 8.89 8.40
N ASP A 121 5.65 8.23 7.50
CA ASP A 121 5.07 7.30 6.53
C ASP A 121 5.10 5.85 7.06
N PRO A 122 4.07 5.02 6.79
CA PRO A 122 4.06 3.62 7.18
C PRO A 122 5.16 2.83 6.47
N LYS A 123 6.18 2.39 7.23
CA LYS A 123 7.33 1.63 6.70
C LYS A 123 7.04 0.13 6.64
N TYR A 124 6.51 -0.44 7.73
CA TYR A 124 6.15 -1.85 7.84
C TYR A 124 4.73 -1.99 8.38
N VAL A 125 4.01 -2.98 7.88
CA VAL A 125 2.62 -3.23 8.29
C VAL A 125 2.48 -4.66 8.80
N ILE A 126 1.65 -4.85 9.81
CA ILE A 126 1.27 -6.15 10.34
C ILE A 126 -0.24 -6.32 10.22
N ALA A 127 -0.66 -7.44 9.62
CA ALA A 127 -2.05 -7.82 9.44
C ALA A 127 -2.32 -9.21 10.03
N ALA A 128 -3.55 -9.49 10.44
CA ALA A 128 -3.92 -10.82 10.89
C ALA A 128 -3.81 -11.85 9.74
N LEU A 129 -3.47 -13.11 10.06
CA LEU A 129 -3.28 -14.17 9.06
C LEU A 129 -4.54 -14.47 8.25
N ASP A 130 -5.70 -14.35 8.86
CA ASP A 130 -7.01 -14.63 8.27
C ASP A 130 -7.64 -13.41 7.58
N GLY A 131 -6.92 -12.30 7.52
CA GLY A 131 -7.40 -11.03 6.95
C GLY A 131 -8.43 -10.30 7.81
N SER A 132 -8.69 -10.76 9.03
CA SER A 132 -9.55 -10.04 9.99
C SER A 132 -8.86 -8.75 10.47
N ALA A 133 -9.68 -7.78 10.90
CA ALA A 133 -9.14 -6.56 11.48
C ALA A 133 -8.70 -6.79 12.94
N PHE A 134 -7.52 -6.31 13.32
CA PHE A 134 -7.19 -6.12 14.72
C PHE A 134 -8.03 -4.98 15.30
N THR A 135 -8.71 -5.24 16.39
CA THR A 135 -9.42 -4.22 17.17
C THR A 135 -9.05 -4.35 18.64
N GLU A 136 -9.17 -3.26 19.39
CA GLU A 136 -8.93 -3.29 20.83
C GLU A 136 -9.75 -4.38 21.55
N ALA A 137 -11.01 -4.56 21.14
CA ALA A 137 -11.90 -5.58 21.70
C ALA A 137 -11.42 -6.99 21.38
N LEU A 138 -11.08 -7.27 20.13
CA LEU A 138 -10.60 -8.60 19.70
C LEU A 138 -9.23 -8.93 20.30
N LEU A 139 -8.30 -7.98 20.31
CA LEU A 139 -6.98 -8.15 20.96
C LEU A 139 -7.08 -8.40 22.46
N SER A 140 -8.13 -7.92 23.12
CA SER A 140 -8.35 -8.15 24.55
C SER A 140 -9.05 -9.49 24.87
N SER A 141 -9.73 -10.08 23.91
CA SER A 141 -10.63 -11.24 24.14
C SER A 141 -10.28 -12.51 23.38
N GLN A 142 -9.47 -12.42 22.29
CA GLN A 142 -9.21 -13.56 21.42
C GLN A 142 -7.74 -13.96 21.39
N PRO A 143 -7.44 -15.27 21.27
CA PRO A 143 -6.13 -15.74 20.90
C PRO A 143 -5.95 -15.70 19.37
N TYR A 144 -4.71 -15.61 18.92
CA TYR A 144 -4.32 -15.58 17.52
C TYR A 144 -3.41 -16.74 17.14
N LYS A 145 -3.52 -17.22 15.91
CA LYS A 145 -2.61 -18.22 15.34
C LYS A 145 -1.29 -17.62 14.86
N GLY A 146 -1.23 -16.27 14.79
CA GLY A 146 -0.11 -15.52 14.30
C GLY A 146 -0.57 -14.30 13.48
N PHE A 147 0.36 -13.75 12.73
CA PHE A 147 0.12 -12.56 11.89
C PHE A 147 1.11 -12.52 10.72
N SER A 148 0.80 -11.70 9.72
CA SER A 148 1.66 -11.44 8.57
C SER A 148 2.38 -10.12 8.75
N MET A 149 3.69 -10.08 8.50
CA MET A 149 4.44 -8.85 8.33
C MET A 149 4.59 -8.55 6.83
N LEU A 150 4.30 -7.33 6.46
CA LEU A 150 4.27 -6.84 5.09
C LEU A 150 5.38 -5.81 4.86
N PHE A 151 6.21 -6.09 3.84
CA PHE A 151 7.25 -5.21 3.36
C PHE A 151 6.86 -4.69 1.98
N ASP A 152 6.49 -3.42 1.91
CA ASP A 152 6.12 -2.74 0.67
C ASP A 152 7.35 -2.06 0.08
N LEU A 153 7.81 -2.57 -1.06
CA LEU A 153 9.03 -2.09 -1.73
C LEU A 153 8.92 -0.62 -2.15
N THR A 154 7.72 -0.16 -2.46
CA THR A 154 7.49 1.22 -2.92
C THR A 154 7.59 2.26 -1.79
N ARG A 155 7.53 1.81 -0.54
CA ARG A 155 7.51 2.67 0.65
C ARG A 155 8.86 2.80 1.36
N VAL A 156 9.89 2.13 0.86
CA VAL A 156 11.21 2.11 1.54
C VAL A 156 12.29 2.75 0.67
N PRO A 157 13.13 3.65 1.22
CA PRO A 157 14.12 4.38 0.44
C PRO A 157 15.30 3.50 0.01
N HIS A 158 15.71 2.53 0.83
CA HIS A 158 16.85 1.64 0.60
C HIS A 158 16.41 0.19 0.81
N ALA A 159 15.95 -0.46 -0.26
CA ALA A 159 15.24 -1.73 -0.17
C ALA A 159 16.03 -2.84 0.54
N GLU A 160 17.31 -3.03 0.22
CA GLU A 160 18.13 -4.08 0.85
C GLU A 160 18.35 -3.81 2.35
N GLU A 161 18.64 -2.57 2.72
CA GLU A 161 18.85 -2.18 4.11
C GLU A 161 17.56 -2.27 4.89
N SER A 162 16.47 -1.74 4.33
CA SER A 162 15.13 -1.81 4.93
C SER A 162 14.64 -3.25 5.06
N PHE A 163 14.97 -4.14 4.11
CA PHE A 163 14.65 -5.55 4.21
C PHE A 163 15.45 -6.24 5.34
N ASN A 164 16.71 -5.89 5.54
CA ASN A 164 17.48 -6.40 6.67
C ASN A 164 16.89 -5.95 8.03
N GLU A 165 16.45 -4.69 8.14
CA GLU A 165 15.76 -4.19 9.33
C GLU A 165 14.42 -4.90 9.55
N PHE A 166 13.64 -5.09 8.48
CA PHE A 166 12.39 -5.84 8.49
C PHE A 166 12.58 -7.26 9.02
N MET A 167 13.60 -7.98 8.53
CA MET A 167 13.92 -9.32 9.00
C MET A 167 14.43 -9.34 10.43
N THR A 168 15.18 -8.34 10.86
CA THR A 168 15.63 -8.20 12.25
C THR A 168 14.43 -8.05 13.19
N LEU A 169 13.43 -7.23 12.81
CA LEU A 169 12.17 -7.08 13.55
C LEU A 169 11.37 -8.39 13.57
N ALA A 170 11.29 -9.09 12.44
CA ALA A 170 10.59 -10.36 12.36
C ALA A 170 11.19 -11.42 13.28
N VAL A 171 12.53 -11.57 13.29
CA VAL A 171 13.23 -12.48 14.18
C VAL A 171 13.01 -12.12 15.66
N ARG A 172 13.02 -10.83 15.98
CA ARG A 172 12.75 -10.37 17.33
C ARG A 172 11.32 -10.68 17.76
N LEU A 173 10.32 -10.41 16.92
CA LEU A 173 8.91 -10.75 17.18
C LEU A 173 8.70 -12.26 17.33
N SER A 174 9.35 -13.05 16.47
CA SER A 174 9.36 -14.51 16.56
C SER A 174 9.87 -14.98 17.93
N GLY A 175 10.99 -14.44 18.40
CA GLY A 175 11.56 -14.79 19.71
C GLY A 175 10.72 -14.32 20.90
N GLU A 176 10.20 -13.10 20.87
CA GLU A 176 9.40 -12.54 21.98
C GLU A 176 8.03 -13.22 22.13
N LEU A 177 7.41 -13.68 21.03
CA LEU A 177 6.07 -14.27 21.02
C LEU A 177 6.07 -15.80 20.80
N GLY A 178 7.24 -16.43 20.63
CA GLY A 178 7.35 -17.86 20.41
C GLY A 178 6.70 -18.32 19.10
N LEU A 179 6.89 -17.55 18.01
CA LEU A 179 6.30 -17.80 16.70
C LEU A 179 7.34 -18.32 15.71
N ASP A 180 6.96 -19.23 14.83
CA ASP A 180 7.79 -19.70 13.72
C ASP A 180 7.69 -18.71 12.54
N LEU A 181 8.82 -18.39 11.92
CA LEU A 181 8.89 -17.57 10.69
C LEU A 181 8.74 -18.47 9.47
N VAL A 182 7.72 -18.22 8.67
CA VAL A 182 7.42 -19.00 7.47
C VAL A 182 7.09 -18.09 6.27
N ASP A 183 7.27 -18.62 5.07
CA ASP A 183 6.86 -18.01 3.81
C ASP A 183 5.37 -18.23 3.50
N ASN A 184 4.94 -17.78 2.31
CA ASN A 184 3.55 -17.97 1.83
C ASN A 184 3.15 -19.43 1.61
N GLN A 185 4.12 -20.37 1.56
CA GLN A 185 3.87 -21.81 1.45
C GLN A 185 3.94 -22.51 2.82
N VAL A 186 4.01 -21.72 3.91
CA VAL A 186 4.17 -22.21 5.29
C VAL A 186 5.47 -23.01 5.48
N GLN A 187 6.50 -22.71 4.64
CA GLN A 187 7.83 -23.27 4.78
C GLN A 187 8.68 -22.38 5.68
N GLN A 188 9.47 -22.99 6.56
CA GLN A 188 10.39 -22.24 7.41
C GLN A 188 11.39 -21.45 6.57
N LEU A 189 11.60 -20.17 6.89
CA LEU A 189 12.54 -19.33 6.14
C LEU A 189 13.96 -19.86 6.22
N SER A 190 14.58 -20.09 5.06
CA SER A 190 15.99 -20.52 4.96
C SER A 190 16.92 -19.33 4.72
N THR A 191 18.22 -19.56 4.94
CA THR A 191 19.25 -18.55 4.59
C THR A 191 19.29 -18.29 3.08
N GLU A 192 19.02 -19.30 2.27
CA GLU A 192 18.95 -19.22 0.81
C GLU A 192 17.79 -18.31 0.40
N TRP A 193 16.60 -18.54 0.95
CA TRP A 193 15.43 -17.71 0.72
C TRP A 193 15.72 -16.23 1.06
N LEU A 194 16.35 -15.95 2.20
CA LEU A 194 16.71 -14.60 2.60
C LEU A 194 17.64 -13.91 1.60
N LYS A 195 18.64 -14.64 1.08
CA LYS A 195 19.56 -14.11 0.06
C LYS A 195 18.84 -13.81 -1.26
N GLU A 196 18.00 -14.72 -1.71
CA GLU A 196 17.22 -14.58 -2.94
C GLU A 196 16.28 -13.37 -2.87
N VAL A 197 15.51 -13.25 -1.78
CA VAL A 197 14.59 -12.11 -1.60
C VAL A 197 15.36 -10.80 -1.47
N ARG A 198 16.48 -10.77 -0.75
CA ARG A 198 17.30 -9.57 -0.64
C ARG A 198 17.82 -9.11 -2.01
N THR A 199 18.35 -10.04 -2.83
CA THR A 199 18.80 -9.74 -4.19
C THR A 199 17.66 -9.24 -5.06
N TYR A 200 16.48 -9.87 -4.92
CA TYR A 200 15.28 -9.50 -5.63
C TYR A 200 14.83 -8.07 -5.31
N VAL A 201 14.74 -7.69 -4.02
CA VAL A 201 14.31 -6.33 -3.64
C VAL A 201 15.29 -5.26 -4.12
N GLY A 202 16.59 -5.53 -4.08
CA GLY A 202 17.61 -4.62 -4.61
C GLY A 202 17.49 -4.41 -6.12
N ALA A 203 17.31 -5.49 -6.88
CA ALA A 203 17.10 -5.43 -8.32
C ALA A 203 15.84 -4.64 -8.70
N ARG A 204 14.73 -4.86 -8.00
CA ARG A 204 13.46 -4.15 -8.25
C ARG A 204 13.55 -2.66 -7.91
N GLN A 205 14.21 -2.31 -6.80
CA GLN A 205 14.42 -0.89 -6.49
C GLN A 205 15.29 -0.20 -7.56
N ALA A 206 16.31 -0.88 -8.08
CA ALA A 206 17.12 -0.33 -9.16
C ALA A 206 16.33 -0.12 -10.47
N GLU A 207 15.27 -0.87 -10.71
CA GLU A 207 14.32 -0.64 -11.83
C GLU A 207 13.45 0.61 -11.56
N MET A 208 12.95 0.79 -10.33
CA MET A 208 12.14 1.95 -9.94
C MET A 208 12.90 3.26 -10.10
N LEU A 209 14.18 3.30 -9.79
CA LEU A 209 15.02 4.51 -9.86
C LEU A 209 15.39 4.93 -11.29
N LYS A 210 15.02 4.14 -12.32
CA LYS A 210 15.25 4.46 -13.74
C LYS A 210 14.07 5.20 -14.39
N ILE A 211 13.00 5.41 -13.65
CA ILE A 211 11.77 6.11 -14.05
C ILE A 211 11.85 7.58 -13.66
#